data_b89e2c742cbc4dc1bea9f46a31af596f
#
_entry.id   b89e2c742cbc4dc1bea9f46a31af596f
#
_cell.length_a   1.000
_cell.length_b   1.000
_cell.length_c   1.000
_cell.angle_alpha   90.00
_cell.angle_beta   90.00
_cell.angle_gamma   90.00
#
_symmetry.space_group_name_H-M   'P 1'
#
loop_
_entity.id
_entity.type
_entity.pdbx_description
1 polymer ?
#
loop_
_entity_poly.entity_id
_entity_poly.type
_entity_poly.pdbx_seq_one_letter_code
_entity_poly.pdbx_strand_id
1 'polypeptide(L)'
;MRVIRAIAVVGGILAFCGAFQAAAQTTKTKAKLSIVEQGKAYCTSTGGLVELRNAVYGTNNPEQDWLWLTGEESFCQYTLAADGSRIHISLQTLFSTKPTLAALAYYAEVPWNGQGNGNPASYYCTQLGGAEIGATALAGGGWVSSGGIDQILEACIFPDNSTIDSWGLFYHSDNIIRGIDLSTVLKYANPYAVKK
;
A
#
# COMPACT_ATOMS: atom_id res chain seq x y z
N MET A 1 -82.75 -47.16 -39.77
CA MET A 1 -81.87 -46.06 -40.00
C MET A 1 -82.31 -44.90 -39.11
N ARG A 2 -81.61 -44.66 -38.01
CA ARG A 2 -81.89 -43.53 -37.13
C ARG A 2 -80.58 -42.80 -36.92
N VAL A 3 -80.53 -41.56 -37.36
CA VAL A 3 -79.43 -40.67 -37.22
C VAL A 3 -79.53 -39.93 -35.88
N ILE A 4 -78.57 -40.11 -34.99
CA ILE A 4 -78.45 -39.39 -33.72
C ILE A 4 -77.47 -38.24 -33.89
N ARG A 5 -77.98 -37.01 -33.72
CA ARG A 5 -77.18 -35.80 -33.70
C ARG A 5 -76.60 -35.59 -32.29
N ALA A 6 -75.32 -35.55 -32.15
CA ALA A 6 -74.63 -35.15 -30.94
C ALA A 6 -74.45 -33.63 -30.90
N ILE A 7 -74.84 -32.99 -29.82
CA ILE A 7 -74.68 -31.58 -29.56
C ILE A 7 -73.38 -31.45 -28.76
N ALA A 8 -72.39 -30.73 -29.29
CA ALA A 8 -71.17 -30.42 -28.57
C ALA A 8 -71.32 -29.10 -27.78
N VAL A 9 -71.18 -29.18 -26.46
CA VAL A 9 -71.13 -28.00 -25.56
C VAL A 9 -69.67 -27.59 -25.45
N VAL A 10 -69.39 -26.41 -25.94
CA VAL A 10 -68.03 -25.77 -25.80
C VAL A 10 -68.02 -24.97 -24.50
N GLY A 11 -67.42 -25.56 -23.48
CA GLY A 11 -67.10 -24.84 -22.21
C GLY A 11 -65.80 -24.08 -22.34
N GLY A 12 -65.87 -22.75 -22.37
CA GLY A 12 -64.68 -21.89 -22.33
C GLY A 12 -64.12 -21.82 -20.94
N ILE A 13 -62.87 -22.28 -20.79
CA ILE A 13 -62.03 -22.05 -19.59
C ILE A 13 -61.21 -20.84 -19.82
N LEU A 14 -61.49 -19.70 -19.15
CA LEU A 14 -60.66 -18.53 -19.08
C LEU A 14 -59.53 -18.80 -18.10
N ALA A 15 -58.36 -19.11 -18.63
CA ALA A 15 -57.14 -19.19 -17.84
C ALA A 15 -56.60 -17.77 -17.56
N PHE A 16 -56.74 -17.31 -16.32
CA PHE A 16 -56.03 -16.11 -15.83
C PHE A 16 -54.56 -16.45 -15.66
N CYS A 17 -53.71 -16.10 -16.62
CA CYS A 17 -52.25 -16.04 -16.45
C CYS A 17 -51.91 -14.81 -15.62
N GLY A 18 -51.84 -14.96 -14.30
CA GLY A 18 -51.21 -13.99 -13.42
C GLY A 18 -49.72 -14.00 -13.65
N ALA A 19 -49.19 -12.96 -14.33
CA ALA A 19 -47.76 -12.74 -14.47
C ALA A 19 -47.20 -12.32 -13.10
N PHE A 20 -46.62 -13.28 -12.36
CA PHE A 20 -45.73 -12.95 -11.24
C PHE A 20 -44.42 -12.32 -11.80
N GLN A 21 -44.36 -11.00 -11.82
CA GLN A 21 -43.09 -10.30 -12.00
C GLN A 21 -42.28 -10.45 -10.71
N ALA A 22 -41.41 -11.44 -10.70
CA ALA A 22 -40.36 -11.51 -9.70
C ALA A 22 -39.39 -10.34 -9.92
N ALA A 23 -39.52 -9.28 -9.11
CA ALA A 23 -38.54 -8.22 -9.04
C ALA A 23 -37.23 -8.82 -8.52
N ALA A 24 -36.29 -9.09 -9.43
CA ALA A 24 -34.94 -9.47 -9.08
C ALA A 24 -34.28 -8.28 -8.37
N GLN A 25 -34.29 -8.32 -7.04
CA GLN A 25 -33.46 -7.39 -6.23
C GLN A 25 -32.01 -7.74 -6.48
N THR A 26 -31.36 -6.99 -7.38
CA THR A 26 -29.91 -6.98 -7.55
C THR A 26 -29.30 -6.35 -6.30
N THR A 27 -29.02 -7.16 -5.29
CA THR A 27 -28.15 -6.78 -4.19
C THR A 27 -26.77 -6.58 -4.78
N LYS A 28 -26.41 -5.32 -5.07
CA LYS A 28 -25.03 -4.93 -5.39
C LYS A 28 -24.19 -5.23 -4.16
N THR A 29 -23.59 -6.41 -4.12
CA THR A 29 -22.55 -6.74 -3.14
C THR A 29 -21.40 -5.75 -3.38
N LYS A 30 -21.23 -4.78 -2.47
CA LYS A 30 -20.15 -3.80 -2.54
C LYS A 30 -18.85 -4.60 -2.45
N ALA A 31 -18.13 -4.73 -3.55
CA ALA A 31 -16.87 -5.46 -3.58
C ALA A 31 -15.94 -4.87 -2.50
N LYS A 32 -15.40 -5.73 -1.63
CA LYS A 32 -14.47 -5.29 -0.60
C LYS A 32 -13.20 -4.80 -1.32
N LEU A 33 -12.88 -3.52 -1.17
CA LEU A 33 -11.66 -2.93 -1.73
C LEU A 33 -10.43 -3.72 -1.26
N SER A 34 -9.42 -3.81 -2.11
CA SER A 34 -8.12 -4.38 -1.72
C SER A 34 -7.49 -3.57 -0.59
N ILE A 35 -6.56 -4.14 0.14
CA ILE A 35 -5.84 -3.42 1.22
C ILE A 35 -5.11 -2.19 0.66
N VAL A 36 -4.58 -2.29 -0.56
CA VAL A 36 -3.91 -1.18 -1.24
C VAL A 36 -4.89 -0.04 -1.55
N GLU A 37 -6.08 -0.34 -2.10
CA GLU A 37 -7.08 0.68 -2.39
C GLU A 37 -7.62 1.36 -1.11
N GLN A 38 -7.76 0.61 -0.03
CA GLN A 38 -8.11 1.17 1.26
C GLN A 38 -6.96 2.03 1.82
N GLY A 39 -5.71 1.60 1.61
CA GLY A 39 -4.50 2.32 1.97
C GLY A 39 -4.37 3.66 1.23
N LYS A 40 -4.70 3.71 -0.07
CA LYS A 40 -4.73 4.96 -0.87
C LYS A 40 -5.68 6.00 -0.26
N ALA A 41 -6.92 5.58 0.01
CA ALA A 41 -7.90 6.46 0.63
C ALA A 41 -7.47 6.93 2.02
N TYR A 42 -6.84 6.05 2.79
CA TYR A 42 -6.33 6.37 4.13
C TYR A 42 -5.16 7.36 4.06
N CYS A 43 -4.17 7.11 3.21
CA CYS A 43 -3.04 8.01 2.97
C CYS A 43 -3.52 9.43 2.67
N THR A 44 -4.44 9.58 1.71
CA THR A 44 -5.00 10.89 1.35
C THR A 44 -5.77 11.53 2.52
N SER A 45 -6.53 10.74 3.28
CA SER A 45 -7.31 11.26 4.41
C SER A 45 -6.45 11.73 5.58
N THR A 46 -5.20 11.24 5.68
CA THR A 46 -4.22 11.64 6.69
C THR A 46 -3.24 12.70 6.19
N GLY A 47 -3.50 13.28 5.00
CA GLY A 47 -2.70 14.38 4.44
C GLY A 47 -1.50 13.93 3.61
N GLY A 48 -1.39 12.64 3.30
CA GLY A 48 -0.34 12.10 2.44
C GLY A 48 -0.67 12.16 0.96
N LEU A 49 0.37 12.07 0.13
CA LEU A 49 0.31 11.91 -1.32
C LEU A 49 0.59 10.45 -1.68
N VAL A 50 -0.31 9.84 -2.47
CA VAL A 50 -0.10 8.48 -2.98
C VAL A 50 0.82 8.51 -4.19
N GLU A 51 1.87 7.71 -4.17
CA GLU A 51 2.81 7.54 -5.27
C GLU A 51 2.95 6.07 -5.65
N LEU A 52 2.96 5.78 -6.95
CA LEU A 52 3.38 4.48 -7.47
C LEU A 52 4.86 4.60 -7.87
N ARG A 53 5.69 3.69 -7.39
CA ARG A 53 7.11 3.66 -7.66
C ARG A 53 7.53 2.30 -8.20
N ASN A 54 8.49 2.32 -9.10
CA ASN A 54 9.10 1.13 -9.70
C ASN A 54 10.47 0.89 -9.09
N ALA A 55 10.79 -0.36 -8.86
CA ALA A 55 12.11 -0.77 -8.43
C ALA A 55 13.12 -0.59 -9.56
N VAL A 56 14.24 0.07 -9.29
CA VAL A 56 15.31 0.34 -10.26
C VAL A 56 16.66 -0.03 -9.68
N TYR A 57 17.51 -0.64 -10.50
CA TYR A 57 18.90 -0.96 -10.18
C TYR A 57 19.84 -0.15 -11.07
N GLY A 58 20.98 0.24 -10.55
CA GLY A 58 21.99 0.95 -11.31
C GLY A 58 21.85 2.47 -11.26
N THR A 59 21.23 3.03 -10.24
CA THR A 59 20.92 4.46 -10.12
C THR A 59 22.14 5.38 -9.95
N ASN A 60 23.32 4.82 -9.69
CA ASN A 60 24.58 5.55 -9.70
C ASN A 60 25.18 5.68 -11.11
N ASN A 61 24.61 5.01 -12.11
CA ASN A 61 24.97 5.16 -13.52
C ASN A 61 24.12 6.24 -14.19
N PRO A 62 24.46 6.66 -15.42
CA PRO A 62 23.57 7.49 -16.22
C PRO A 62 22.19 6.83 -16.39
N GLU A 63 21.12 7.63 -16.39
CA GLU A 63 19.74 7.16 -16.37
C GLU A 63 19.41 6.16 -17.50
N GLN A 64 19.96 6.34 -18.69
CA GLN A 64 19.76 5.42 -19.82
C GLN A 64 20.32 4.02 -19.57
N ASP A 65 21.17 3.85 -18.55
CA ASP A 65 21.77 2.56 -18.16
C ASP A 65 21.06 1.93 -16.95
N TRP A 66 19.99 2.56 -16.45
CA TRP A 66 19.22 2.03 -15.34
C TRP A 66 18.43 0.80 -15.76
N LEU A 67 18.38 -0.19 -14.88
CA LEU A 67 17.62 -1.41 -15.08
C LEU A 67 16.30 -1.33 -14.30
N TRP A 68 15.20 -1.20 -15.01
CA TRP A 68 13.86 -1.25 -14.45
C TRP A 68 13.51 -2.69 -14.08
N LEU A 69 13.34 -2.95 -12.79
CA LEU A 69 12.99 -4.25 -12.26
C LEU A 69 11.46 -4.44 -12.34
N THR A 70 11.00 -5.67 -12.11
CA THR A 70 9.57 -6.00 -12.16
C THR A 70 8.77 -5.54 -10.94
N GLY A 71 9.44 -5.04 -9.89
CA GLY A 71 8.79 -4.61 -8.65
C GLY A 71 8.11 -3.26 -8.79
N GLU A 72 6.83 -3.21 -8.39
CA GLU A 72 6.08 -1.96 -8.20
C GLU A 72 5.57 -1.90 -6.76
N GLU A 73 5.63 -0.73 -6.14
CA GLU A 73 5.12 -0.50 -4.78
C GLU A 73 4.39 0.84 -4.72
N SER A 74 3.27 0.85 -4.02
CA SER A 74 2.52 2.07 -3.76
C SER A 74 2.89 2.63 -2.38
N PHE A 75 3.39 3.85 -2.36
CA PHE A 75 3.79 4.56 -1.15
C PHE A 75 2.82 5.69 -0.80
N CYS A 76 2.77 6.01 0.47
CA CYS A 76 2.27 7.27 0.99
C CYS A 76 3.45 8.18 1.31
N GLN A 77 3.53 9.34 0.67
CA GLN A 77 4.51 10.36 0.97
C GLN A 77 3.88 11.40 1.88
N TYR A 78 4.52 11.72 2.98
CA TYR A 78 4.20 12.86 3.81
C TYR A 78 5.31 13.90 3.70
N THR A 79 4.93 15.17 3.56
CA THR A 79 5.86 16.29 3.42
C THR A 79 5.63 17.28 4.55
N LEU A 80 6.69 17.64 5.27
CA LEU A 80 6.65 18.71 6.25
C LEU A 80 6.74 20.06 5.54
N ALA A 81 5.70 20.90 5.67
CA ALA A 81 5.64 22.17 4.97
C ALA A 81 6.74 23.18 5.41
N ALA A 82 7.26 23.02 6.61
CA ALA A 82 8.24 23.96 7.18
C ALA A 82 9.61 23.89 6.50
N ASP A 83 10.06 22.70 6.08
CA ASP A 83 11.41 22.48 5.53
C ASP A 83 11.43 21.63 4.24
N GLY A 84 10.26 21.15 3.81
CA GLY A 84 10.12 20.29 2.64
C GLY A 84 10.63 18.87 2.85
N SER A 85 11.02 18.49 4.06
CA SER A 85 11.44 17.12 4.35
C SER A 85 10.30 16.13 4.14
N ARG A 86 10.65 14.90 3.77
CA ARG A 86 9.66 13.87 3.39
C ARG A 86 9.95 12.56 4.09
N ILE A 87 8.88 11.79 4.28
CA ILE A 87 8.95 10.37 4.65
C ILE A 87 7.99 9.58 3.80
N HIS A 88 8.40 8.39 3.38
CA HIS A 88 7.60 7.48 2.57
C HIS A 88 7.37 6.17 3.32
N ILE A 89 6.18 5.64 3.19
CA ILE A 89 5.81 4.34 3.77
C ILE A 89 4.90 3.60 2.81
N SER A 90 5.10 2.29 2.63
CA SER A 90 4.20 1.52 1.78
C SER A 90 2.77 1.57 2.28
N LEU A 91 1.80 1.63 1.37
CA LEU A 91 0.37 1.68 1.74
C LEU A 91 -0.06 0.48 2.55
N GLN A 92 0.54 -0.68 2.29
CA GLN A 92 0.28 -1.89 3.04
C GLN A 92 0.73 -1.73 4.50
N THR A 93 1.94 -1.21 4.73
CA THR A 93 2.47 -0.94 6.07
C THR A 93 1.64 0.10 6.81
N LEU A 94 1.36 1.23 6.16
CA LEU A 94 0.59 2.33 6.73
C LEU A 94 -0.81 1.89 7.20
N PHE A 95 -1.51 1.09 6.38
CA PHE A 95 -2.90 0.73 6.60
C PHE A 95 -3.09 -0.59 7.37
N SER A 96 -2.04 -1.38 7.60
CA SER A 96 -2.14 -2.63 8.34
C SER A 96 -2.59 -2.39 9.78
N THR A 97 -3.56 -3.19 10.24
CA THR A 97 -3.95 -3.26 11.66
C THR A 97 -3.19 -4.35 12.42
N LYS A 98 -2.37 -5.13 11.69
CA LYS A 98 -1.46 -6.12 12.26
C LYS A 98 -0.05 -5.56 12.27
N PRO A 99 0.83 -6.03 13.18
CA PRO A 99 2.22 -5.61 13.17
C PRO A 99 2.88 -5.94 11.83
N THR A 100 3.69 -5.00 11.35
CA THR A 100 4.63 -5.22 10.26
C THR A 100 6.02 -4.90 10.76
N LEU A 101 7.06 -5.51 10.19
CA LEU A 101 8.43 -5.27 10.65
C LEU A 101 8.84 -3.81 10.45
N ALA A 102 8.41 -3.15 9.37
CA ALA A 102 8.65 -1.73 9.15
C ALA A 102 8.00 -0.84 10.23
N ALA A 103 6.74 -1.11 10.61
CA ALA A 103 6.07 -0.37 11.66
C ALA A 103 6.72 -0.62 13.04
N LEU A 104 7.11 -1.87 13.32
CA LEU A 104 7.81 -2.21 14.57
C LEU A 104 9.19 -1.55 14.63
N ALA A 105 9.93 -1.50 13.51
CA ALA A 105 11.22 -0.83 13.43
C ALA A 105 11.09 0.68 13.70
N TYR A 106 10.07 1.33 13.13
CA TYR A 106 9.79 2.73 13.38
C TYR A 106 9.46 3.00 14.86
N TYR A 107 8.61 2.19 15.46
CA TYR A 107 8.21 2.37 16.86
C TYR A 107 9.29 2.01 17.89
N ALA A 108 10.23 1.14 17.53
CA ALA A 108 11.26 0.67 18.44
C ALA A 108 12.38 1.70 18.66
N GLU A 109 12.55 2.65 17.73
CA GLU A 109 13.55 3.72 17.79
C GLU A 109 14.93 3.19 18.22
N VAL A 110 15.33 2.04 17.62
CA VAL A 110 16.61 1.42 17.98
C VAL A 110 17.76 2.37 17.64
N PRO A 111 18.63 2.72 18.59
CA PRO A 111 19.75 3.62 18.27
C PRO A 111 20.66 3.03 17.21
N TRP A 112 21.15 3.89 16.29
CA TRP A 112 22.13 3.46 15.32
C TRP A 112 23.46 3.11 16.02
N ASN A 113 24.05 1.98 15.64
CA ASN A 113 25.28 1.48 16.25
C ASN A 113 26.57 2.14 15.71
N GLY A 114 26.45 3.05 14.73
CA GLY A 114 27.60 3.76 14.12
C GLY A 114 28.45 2.89 13.20
N GLN A 115 27.98 1.69 12.82
CA GLN A 115 28.74 0.76 11.99
C GLN A 115 28.45 0.98 10.50
N GLY A 116 29.50 0.96 9.68
CA GLY A 116 29.40 1.00 8.22
C GLY A 116 30.20 2.12 7.60
N ASN A 117 30.62 1.92 6.33
CA ASN A 117 31.32 2.90 5.51
C ASN A 117 30.48 3.22 4.28
N GLY A 118 29.77 4.34 4.25
CA GLY A 118 28.92 4.74 3.12
C GLY A 118 27.60 5.34 3.60
N ASN A 119 26.51 5.00 2.93
CA ASN A 119 25.18 5.52 3.26
C ASN A 119 24.70 5.02 4.63
N PRO A 120 24.60 5.88 5.67
CA PRO A 120 24.22 5.45 7.01
C PRO A 120 22.80 4.92 7.08
N ALA A 121 21.87 5.42 6.25
CA ALA A 121 20.48 4.94 6.23
C ALA A 121 20.40 3.50 5.74
N SER A 122 21.18 3.12 4.72
CA SER A 122 21.26 1.73 4.24
C SER A 122 21.84 0.78 5.31
N TYR A 123 22.86 1.21 6.03
CA TYR A 123 23.43 0.42 7.12
C TYR A 123 22.44 0.29 8.28
N TYR A 124 21.71 1.36 8.58
CA TYR A 124 20.69 1.32 9.61
C TYR A 124 19.53 0.38 9.23
N CYS A 125 19.07 0.42 7.97
CA CYS A 125 18.11 -0.56 7.44
C CYS A 125 18.59 -2.00 7.68
N THR A 126 19.86 -2.29 7.36
CA THR A 126 20.46 -3.61 7.58
C THR A 126 20.55 -3.97 9.06
N GLN A 127 20.90 -3.02 9.94
CA GLN A 127 20.89 -3.22 11.39
C GLN A 127 19.50 -3.63 11.91
N LEU A 128 18.44 -3.10 11.32
CA LEU A 128 17.05 -3.41 11.67
C LEU A 128 16.53 -4.72 11.03
N GLY A 129 17.36 -5.40 10.22
CA GLY A 129 17.01 -6.66 9.57
C GLY A 129 16.30 -6.50 8.22
N GLY A 130 16.34 -5.31 7.63
CA GLY A 130 15.86 -5.03 6.29
C GLY A 130 16.97 -5.04 5.24
N ALA A 131 16.60 -4.73 4.00
CA ALA A 131 17.50 -4.55 2.87
C ALA A 131 16.96 -3.48 1.93
N GLU A 132 17.85 -2.86 1.15
CA GLU A 132 17.50 -1.91 0.10
C GLU A 132 17.84 -2.45 -1.28
N ILE A 133 17.18 -1.94 -2.32
CA ILE A 133 17.53 -2.27 -3.70
C ILE A 133 18.91 -1.69 -4.00
N GLY A 134 19.88 -2.57 -4.31
CA GLY A 134 21.20 -2.16 -4.72
C GLY A 134 22.11 -1.56 -3.62
N ALA A 135 21.71 -1.61 -2.33
CA ALA A 135 22.45 -1.00 -1.22
C ALA A 135 23.94 -1.43 -1.12
N THR A 136 24.23 -2.69 -1.46
CA THR A 136 25.61 -3.25 -1.43
C THR A 136 26.29 -3.22 -2.79
N ALA A 137 25.63 -2.75 -3.84
CA ALA A 137 26.15 -2.67 -5.18
C ALA A 137 26.72 -1.28 -5.45
N LEU A 138 27.92 -1.19 -6.06
CA LEU A 138 28.48 0.08 -6.50
C LEU A 138 27.56 0.84 -7.48
N ALA A 139 26.68 0.10 -8.15
CA ALA A 139 25.72 0.67 -9.09
C ALA A 139 24.54 1.40 -8.45
N GLY A 140 24.26 1.16 -7.16
CA GLY A 140 23.11 1.73 -6.47
C GLY A 140 21.76 1.12 -6.90
N GLY A 141 20.70 1.64 -6.32
CA GLY A 141 19.33 1.23 -6.62
C GLY A 141 18.32 2.00 -5.78
N GLY A 142 17.04 1.76 -5.99
CA GLY A 142 15.97 2.38 -5.22
C GLY A 142 14.63 2.30 -5.93
N TRP A 143 13.69 3.11 -5.46
CA TRP A 143 12.34 3.21 -5.99
C TRP A 143 12.15 4.55 -6.69
N VAL A 144 11.73 4.52 -7.96
CA VAL A 144 11.58 5.71 -8.80
C VAL A 144 10.10 5.87 -9.17
N SER A 145 9.56 7.07 -9.00
CA SER A 145 8.20 7.39 -9.42
C SER A 145 8.14 7.61 -10.94
N SER A 146 7.11 7.11 -11.59
CA SER A 146 6.85 7.41 -13.00
C SER A 146 6.53 8.91 -13.15
N GLY A 147 7.45 9.64 -13.79
CA GLY A 147 7.34 11.10 -14.03
C GLY A 147 8.11 12.01 -13.08
N GLY A 148 8.80 11.46 -12.09
CA GLY A 148 9.67 12.20 -11.19
C GLY A 148 11.00 11.47 -11.00
N ILE A 149 11.91 11.60 -11.96
CA ILE A 149 13.20 10.91 -11.99
C ILE A 149 14.18 11.49 -10.95
N ASP A 150 13.94 12.71 -10.55
CA ASP A 150 14.74 13.50 -9.63
C ASP A 150 14.70 13.02 -8.16
N GLN A 151 13.94 11.94 -7.87
CA GLN A 151 13.79 11.42 -6.52
C GLN A 151 13.84 9.88 -6.47
N ILE A 152 15.05 9.37 -6.37
CA ILE A 152 15.27 7.97 -6.04
C ILE A 152 14.99 7.80 -4.55
N LEU A 153 13.96 7.02 -4.23
CA LEU A 153 13.65 6.67 -2.85
C LEU A 153 14.47 5.45 -2.43
N GLU A 154 15.36 5.64 -1.47
CA GLU A 154 15.99 4.54 -0.74
C GLU A 154 15.02 4.07 0.35
N ALA A 155 14.51 2.87 0.22
CA ALA A 155 13.53 2.32 1.15
C ALA A 155 13.97 0.96 1.70
N CYS A 156 13.82 0.82 3.00
CA CYS A 156 14.08 -0.39 3.75
C CYS A 156 12.95 -1.38 3.55
N ILE A 157 13.24 -2.52 2.93
CA ILE A 157 12.33 -3.63 2.68
C ILE A 157 12.62 -4.72 3.71
N PHE A 158 11.61 -5.09 4.48
CA PHE A 158 11.71 -6.14 5.49
C PHE A 158 11.27 -7.50 4.96
N PRO A 159 11.65 -8.63 5.63
CA PRO A 159 11.28 -9.99 5.20
C PRO A 159 9.79 -10.27 5.09
N ASP A 160 8.93 -9.47 5.72
CA ASP A 160 7.47 -9.53 5.59
C ASP A 160 6.93 -8.68 4.43
N ASN A 161 7.80 -8.17 3.56
CA ASN A 161 7.54 -7.23 2.47
C ASN A 161 6.97 -5.87 2.91
N SER A 162 7.05 -5.54 4.18
CA SER A 162 6.76 -4.18 4.62
C SER A 162 7.91 -3.25 4.27
N THR A 163 7.59 -2.02 3.85
CA THR A 163 8.58 -1.08 3.30
C THR A 163 8.40 0.31 3.89
N ILE A 164 9.51 0.96 4.20
CA ILE A 164 9.57 2.32 4.74
C ILE A 164 10.83 3.03 4.27
N ASP A 165 10.78 4.35 4.14
CA ASP A 165 11.90 5.24 3.84
C ASP A 165 13.09 4.99 4.78
N SER A 166 14.26 4.66 4.23
CA SER A 166 15.44 4.36 5.03
C SER A 166 15.99 5.60 5.75
N TRP A 167 16.00 6.75 5.06
CA TRP A 167 16.40 8.00 5.68
C TRP A 167 15.40 8.46 6.74
N GLY A 168 14.09 8.24 6.48
CA GLY A 168 13.04 8.47 7.47
C GLY A 168 13.27 7.69 8.75
N LEU A 169 13.60 6.39 8.65
CA LEU A 169 13.96 5.54 9.78
C LEU A 169 15.22 6.01 10.48
N PHE A 170 16.29 6.31 9.71
CA PHE A 170 17.58 6.72 10.25
C PHE A 170 17.47 8.01 11.05
N TYR A 171 16.82 9.04 10.52
CA TYR A 171 16.63 10.30 11.24
C TYR A 171 15.73 10.14 12.46
N HIS A 172 14.71 9.28 12.35
CA HIS A 172 13.80 9.02 13.48
C HIS A 172 14.52 8.40 14.68
N SER A 173 15.56 7.57 14.46
CA SER A 173 16.37 7.00 15.55
C SER A 173 17.11 8.06 16.38
N ASP A 174 17.31 9.23 15.80
CA ASP A 174 17.92 10.42 16.44
C ASP A 174 16.87 11.47 16.87
N ASN A 175 15.58 11.07 16.96
CA ASN A 175 14.44 11.93 17.29
C ASN A 175 14.22 13.08 16.26
N ILE A 176 14.68 12.94 15.03
CA ILE A 176 14.45 13.90 13.96
C ILE A 176 13.27 13.40 13.10
N ILE A 177 12.16 14.14 13.12
CA ILE A 177 10.98 13.82 12.34
C ILE A 177 11.12 14.43 10.93
N ARG A 178 11.04 13.58 9.91
CA ARG A 178 10.92 14.00 8.52
C ARG A 178 9.48 13.78 8.04
N GLY A 179 8.96 14.74 7.28
CA GLY A 179 7.59 14.67 6.79
C GLY A 179 6.57 14.77 7.91
N ILE A 180 6.26 13.66 8.55
CA ILE A 180 5.33 13.57 9.68
C ILE A 180 5.82 12.47 10.65
N ASP A 181 5.45 12.59 11.92
CA ASP A 181 5.60 11.46 12.84
C ASP A 181 4.60 10.36 12.47
N LEU A 182 5.13 9.26 11.90
CA LEU A 182 4.31 8.14 11.46
C LEU A 182 3.56 7.45 12.60
N SER A 183 3.98 7.63 13.85
CA SER A 183 3.25 7.10 15.01
C SER A 183 1.83 7.66 15.13
N THR A 184 1.58 8.82 14.54
CA THR A 184 0.27 9.50 14.53
C THR A 184 -0.68 8.98 13.43
N VAL A 185 -0.15 8.30 12.41
CA VAL A 185 -0.91 7.86 11.23
C VAL A 185 -0.84 6.35 10.98
N LEU A 186 0.10 5.62 11.53
CA LEU A 186 0.12 4.17 11.43
C LEU A 186 -1.14 3.57 12.06
N LYS A 187 -1.85 2.71 11.33
CA LYS A 187 -3.05 2.03 11.86
C LYS A 187 -2.75 1.00 12.93
N TYR A 188 -1.60 0.35 12.84
CA TYR A 188 -1.13 -0.53 13.91
C TYR A 188 -0.65 0.31 15.07
N ALA A 189 -1.26 0.14 16.23
CA ALA A 189 -0.90 0.91 17.44
C ALA A 189 0.51 0.57 17.94
N ASN A 190 1.22 1.57 18.44
CA ASN A 190 2.56 1.40 18.99
C ASN A 190 2.56 0.39 20.17
N PRO A 191 3.21 -0.77 20.04
CA PRO A 191 3.22 -1.79 21.08
C PRO A 191 4.17 -1.43 22.25
N TYR A 192 5.07 -0.47 22.04
CA TYR A 192 6.05 0.00 23.01
C TYR A 192 5.56 1.23 23.79
N ALA A 193 4.41 1.79 23.41
CA ALA A 193 3.82 2.89 24.16
C ALA A 193 3.54 2.45 25.60
N VAL A 194 4.08 3.19 26.56
CA VAL A 194 3.83 2.93 27.98
C VAL A 194 2.33 3.05 28.22
N LYS A 195 1.69 1.95 28.63
CA LYS A 195 0.29 1.99 29.04
C LYS A 195 0.22 2.84 30.32
N LYS A 196 -0.29 4.07 30.14
CA LYS A 196 -0.59 4.94 31.29
C LYS A 196 -1.81 4.46 32.03
#